data_49060b5855f58f718600f6cf8303899d
#
_entry.id   49060b5855f58f718600f6cf8303899d
#
_cell.length_a   1.000
_cell.length_b   1.000
_cell.length_c   1.000
_cell.angle_alpha   90.00
_cell.angle_beta   90.00
_cell.angle_gamma   90.00
#
_symmetry.space_group_name_H-M   'P 1'
#
loop_
_entity.id
_entity.type
_entity.pdbx_description
1 polymer ?
#
loop_
_entity_poly.entity_id
_entity_poly.type
_entity_poly.pdbx_seq_one_letter_code
_entity_poly.pdbx_strand_id
1 'polypeptide(L)' 'QNVSCDVILDSNFYYATYGSMSEAESAGEYYLNDVMYIGNAEITNYSVQPVYRNDHSIAYYGLNLWSNGSLIQ' A
#
# COMPACT_ATOMS: atom_id res chain seq x y z
N GLN A 1 -26.20 15.79 -7.04
CA GLN A 1 -25.49 15.73 -6.79
C GLN A 1 -24.48 15.27 -6.85
N ASN A 2 -24.17 15.60 -6.67
CA ASN A 2 -23.21 14.98 -7.02
C ASN A 2 -22.48 14.31 -6.01
N VAL A 3 -22.54 13.11 -5.98
CA VAL A 3 -21.90 12.35 -4.99
C VAL A 3 -20.45 12.50 -5.11
N SER A 4 -19.80 12.76 -4.04
CA SER A 4 -18.37 12.84 -4.07
C SER A 4 -17.80 11.45 -3.98
N CYS A 5 -17.14 11.04 -5.05
CA CYS A 5 -16.39 9.79 -5.05
C CYS A 5 -14.98 9.98 -4.52
N ASP A 6 -14.71 11.15 -3.95
CA ASP A 6 -13.37 11.45 -3.47
C ASP A 6 -13.16 11.11 -2.01
N VAL A 7 -14.23 10.78 -1.30
CA VAL A 7 -14.10 10.41 0.11
C VAL A 7 -13.50 9.03 0.22
N ILE A 8 -12.41 8.93 0.95
CA ILE A 8 -11.71 7.67 1.16
C ILE A 8 -12.16 7.09 2.49
N LEU A 9 -12.67 5.88 2.48
CA LEU A 9 -13.18 5.24 3.69
C LEU A 9 -12.06 4.74 4.60
N ASP A 10 -10.91 4.38 4.02
CA ASP A 10 -9.77 3.89 4.78
C ASP A 10 -8.72 4.98 4.82
N SER A 11 -8.45 5.50 6.00
CA SER A 11 -7.50 6.59 6.16
C SER A 11 -6.15 6.11 6.69
N ASN A 12 -5.89 4.81 6.66
CA ASN A 12 -4.60 4.29 7.09
C ASN A 12 -3.49 4.80 6.18
N PHE A 13 -2.33 4.98 6.77
CA PHE A 13 -1.16 5.37 6.00
C PHE A 13 -0.49 4.15 5.42
N TYR A 14 -0.01 4.30 4.20
CA TYR A 14 0.71 3.23 3.50
C TYR A 14 2.09 3.73 3.14
N TYR A 15 3.03 2.81 3.00
CA TYR A 15 4.37 3.20 2.56
C TYR A 15 4.31 3.84 1.18
N ALA A 16 3.50 3.27 0.29
CA ALA A 16 3.32 3.80 -1.06
C ALA A 16 1.94 3.39 -1.56
N THR A 17 1.44 4.09 -2.59
CA THR A 17 0.15 3.76 -3.19
C THR A 17 0.30 3.64 -4.70
N TYR A 18 -0.55 2.81 -5.30
CA TYR A 18 -0.46 2.49 -6.73
C TYR A 18 -1.86 2.40 -7.32
N GLY A 19 -1.95 2.60 -8.64
CA GLY A 19 -3.24 2.59 -9.32
C GLY A 19 -3.81 1.20 -9.57
N SER A 20 -3.01 0.15 -9.49
CA SER A 20 -3.48 -1.22 -9.68
C SER A 20 -2.80 -2.16 -8.72
N MET A 21 -3.46 -3.31 -8.48
CA MET A 21 -2.91 -4.32 -7.59
C MET A 21 -1.59 -4.88 -8.16
N SER A 22 -1.53 -5.10 -9.47
CA SER A 22 -0.31 -5.66 -10.07
C SER A 22 0.86 -4.71 -9.92
N GLU A 23 0.63 -3.39 -10.02
CA GLU A 23 1.69 -2.42 -9.79
C GLU A 23 2.16 -2.45 -8.34
N ALA A 24 1.20 -2.52 -7.41
CA ALA A 24 1.55 -2.57 -6.00
C ALA A 24 2.32 -3.83 -5.65
N GLU A 25 1.90 -4.97 -6.19
CA GLU A 25 2.59 -6.23 -5.94
C GLU A 25 3.98 -6.24 -6.57
N SER A 26 4.12 -5.71 -7.76
CA SER A 26 5.44 -5.61 -8.40
C SER A 26 6.37 -4.73 -7.58
N ALA A 27 5.85 -3.62 -7.05
CA ALA A 27 6.64 -2.75 -6.20
C ALA A 27 7.03 -3.46 -4.90
N GLY A 28 6.11 -4.22 -4.31
CA GLY A 28 6.41 -5.00 -3.10
C GLY A 28 7.52 -6.00 -3.33
N GLU A 29 7.47 -6.71 -4.45
CA GLU A 29 8.53 -7.66 -4.81
C GLU A 29 9.86 -6.95 -5.00
N TYR A 30 9.84 -5.79 -5.64
CA TYR A 30 11.04 -5.00 -5.84
C TYR A 30 11.66 -4.59 -4.51
N TYR A 31 10.84 -4.06 -3.60
CA TYR A 31 11.36 -3.66 -2.29
C TYR A 31 11.89 -4.86 -1.50
N LEU A 32 11.20 -5.98 -1.57
CA LEU A 32 11.59 -7.16 -0.80
C LEU A 32 12.88 -7.77 -1.33
N ASN A 33 13.03 -7.86 -2.66
CA ASN A 33 14.10 -8.62 -3.26
C ASN A 33 15.28 -7.77 -3.71
N ASP A 34 15.06 -6.51 -4.09
CA ASP A 34 16.10 -5.67 -4.64
C ASP A 34 16.54 -4.57 -3.68
N VAL A 35 15.61 -3.87 -3.08
CA VAL A 35 15.95 -2.80 -2.13
C VAL A 35 16.39 -3.40 -0.80
N MET A 36 15.62 -4.30 -0.26
CA MET A 36 15.93 -5.13 0.91
C MET A 36 15.93 -4.39 2.23
N TYR A 37 16.27 -3.10 2.26
CA TYR A 37 16.30 -2.32 3.50
C TYR A 37 15.70 -0.94 3.28
N ILE A 38 14.99 -0.44 4.30
CA ILE A 38 14.58 0.95 4.37
C ILE A 38 15.28 1.53 5.60
N GLY A 39 16.30 2.36 5.37
CA GLY A 39 17.12 2.81 6.48
C GLY A 39 17.78 1.63 7.15
N ASN A 40 17.51 1.45 8.45
CA ASN A 40 18.06 0.35 9.21
C ASN A 40 17.11 -0.84 9.33
N ALA A 41 15.93 -0.77 8.70
CA ALA A 41 14.93 -1.81 8.81
C ALA A 41 15.01 -2.75 7.61
N GLU A 42 15.19 -4.04 7.88
CA GLU A 42 15.20 -5.04 6.83
C GLU A 42 13.76 -5.34 6.42
N ILE A 43 13.50 -5.35 5.11
CA ILE A 43 12.18 -5.68 4.60
C ILE A 43 12.06 -7.19 4.57
N THR A 44 11.18 -7.74 5.41
CA THR A 44 11.00 -9.19 5.48
C THR A 44 9.70 -9.64 4.83
N ASN A 45 8.77 -8.71 4.59
CA ASN A 45 7.49 -9.06 3.95
C ASN A 45 6.84 -7.79 3.44
N TYR A 46 5.81 -7.95 2.61
CA TYR A 46 4.98 -6.82 2.17
C TYR A 46 3.52 -7.28 2.09
N SER A 47 2.62 -6.31 2.07
CA SER A 47 1.20 -6.59 1.86
C SER A 47 0.58 -5.50 1.01
N VAL A 48 -0.47 -5.85 0.28
CA VAL A 48 -1.19 -4.91 -0.59
C VAL A 48 -2.65 -4.96 -0.21
N GLN A 49 -3.27 -3.78 -0.08
CA GLN A 49 -4.67 -3.68 0.29
C GLN A 49 -5.37 -2.66 -0.60
N PRO A 50 -6.60 -2.94 -1.02
CA PRO A 50 -7.39 -1.93 -1.72
C PRO A 50 -7.87 -0.87 -0.74
N VAL A 51 -7.94 0.36 -1.20
CA VAL A 51 -8.49 1.47 -0.42
C VAL A 51 -9.74 1.93 -1.15
N TYR A 52 -10.87 1.98 -0.43
CA TYR A 52 -12.18 2.21 -1.03
C TYR A 52 -12.64 3.64 -0.85
N ARG A 53 -13.42 4.09 -1.82
CA ARG A 53 -14.15 5.36 -1.71
C ARG A 53 -15.50 5.12 -1.05
N ASN A 54 -16.22 6.20 -0.77
CA ASN A 54 -17.52 6.11 -0.10
C ASN A 54 -18.58 5.41 -0.94
N ASP A 55 -18.36 5.27 -2.26
CA ASP A 55 -19.28 4.53 -3.12
C ASP A 55 -18.86 3.08 -3.33
N HIS A 56 -17.90 2.61 -2.52
CA HIS A 56 -17.36 1.25 -2.52
C HIS A 56 -16.49 0.93 -3.75
N SER A 57 -16.18 1.93 -4.58
CA SER A 57 -15.20 1.72 -5.64
C SER A 57 -13.78 1.80 -5.06
N ILE A 58 -12.84 1.18 -5.75
CA ILE A 58 -11.45 1.19 -5.29
C ILE A 58 -10.78 2.47 -5.75
N ALA A 59 -10.25 3.23 -4.81
CA ALA A 59 -9.55 4.46 -5.09
C ALA A 59 -8.12 4.18 -5.55
N TYR A 60 -7.41 3.33 -4.82
CA TYR A 60 -6.04 2.96 -5.13
C TYR A 60 -5.68 1.74 -4.28
N TYR A 61 -4.47 1.25 -4.47
CA TYR A 61 -3.95 0.12 -3.68
C TYR A 61 -2.80 0.61 -2.82
N GLY A 62 -2.85 0.27 -1.55
CA GLY A 62 -1.79 0.65 -0.61
C GLY A 62 -0.81 -0.48 -0.41
N LEU A 63 0.47 -0.15 -0.39
CA LEU A 63 1.54 -1.10 -0.16
C LEU A 63 2.13 -0.84 1.23
N ASN A 64 2.18 -1.88 2.03
CA ASN A 64 2.86 -1.85 3.33
C ASN A 64 4.08 -2.76 3.27
N LEU A 65 5.14 -2.32 3.90
CA LEU A 65 6.36 -3.10 4.05
C LEU A 65 6.53 -3.45 5.53
N TRP A 66 7.01 -4.65 5.78
CA TRP A 66 7.12 -5.18 7.12
C TRP A 66 8.55 -5.59 7.43
N SER A 67 8.96 -5.38 8.66
CA SER A 67 10.27 -5.81 9.16
C SER A 67 10.04 -6.66 10.39
N ASN A 68 10.20 -7.97 10.25
CA ASN A 68 10.05 -8.92 11.37
C ASN A 68 8.71 -8.75 12.11
N GLY A 69 7.63 -8.54 11.34
CA GLY A 69 6.30 -8.39 11.91
C GLY A 69 5.95 -6.98 12.31
N SER A 70 6.85 -6.02 12.15
CA SER A 70 6.61 -4.61 12.45
C SER A 70 6.46 -3.82 11.16
N LEU A 71 5.50 -2.92 11.14
CA LEU A 71 5.23 -2.10 9.96
C LEU A 71 6.33 -1.06 9.78
N ILE A 72 6.85 -0.96 8.55
CA ILE A 72 7.82 0.08 8.20
C ILE A 72 7.06 1.30 7.75
N GLN A 73 7.35 2.42 8.33
CA GLN A 73 6.72 3.68 7.98
C GLN A 73 7.73 4.77 7.70
#